data_f3d3f8d7f0169d9ec7974575a9f8cdff
#
_entry.id   f3d3f8d7f0169d9ec7974575a9f8cdff
#
_cell.length_a   1.000
_cell.length_b   1.000
_cell.length_c   1.000
_cell.angle_alpha   90.00
_cell.angle_beta   90.00
_cell.angle_gamma   90.00
#
_symmetry.space_group_name_H-M   'P 1'
#
loop_
_entity.id
_entity.type
_entity.pdbx_description
1 polymer ?
#
loop_
_entity_poly.entity_id
_entity_poly.type
_entity_poly.pdbx_seq_one_letter_code
_entity_poly.pdbx_strand_id
1 'polypeptide(L)'
;MKLFAYIFTAILCLSFSQLPVSAQKFHSRDNRDRRPFHHNKHSSFSQEEFKKQKEAYFVRTIPLSSEEAQTVLAYIHQLKTAQRNNDMKIRNLRNSINAHTSSKQCLIVLRQIRELQYANLKLETDYQKKFLKVLSPYKYLRLLNADNEFDRKMLNEMVNNKKREFPQKSRSNTD
;
A
#
# COMPACT_ATOMS: atom_id res chain seq x y z
N MET A 1 -38.91 23.36 11.98
CA MET A 1 -37.60 22.70 11.96
C MET A 1 -36.75 23.08 10.74
N LYS A 2 -36.67 24.34 10.35
CA LYS A 2 -35.81 24.80 9.23
C LYS A 2 -34.82 25.90 9.61
N LEU A 3 -34.70 26.26 10.89
CA LEU A 3 -33.83 27.34 11.40
C LEU A 3 -32.49 26.86 11.95
N PHE A 4 -32.33 25.55 12.23
CA PHE A 4 -31.06 24.98 12.75
C PHE A 4 -30.04 24.62 11.68
N ALA A 5 -30.44 24.59 10.40
CA ALA A 5 -29.53 24.24 9.29
C ALA A 5 -28.62 25.40 8.84
N TYR A 6 -28.97 26.66 9.16
CA TYR A 6 -28.21 27.84 8.73
C TYR A 6 -27.10 28.29 9.68
N ILE A 7 -27.11 27.81 10.93
CA ILE A 7 -26.08 28.21 11.93
C ILE A 7 -24.80 27.39 11.82
N PHE A 8 -24.88 26.19 11.23
CA PHE A 8 -23.70 25.31 11.08
C PHE A 8 -22.81 25.66 9.88
N THR A 9 -23.30 26.40 8.90
CA THR A 9 -22.50 26.79 7.71
C THR A 9 -21.72 28.08 7.88
N ALA A 10 -21.98 28.87 8.92
CA ALA A 10 -21.31 30.17 9.13
C ALA A 10 -20.03 30.09 9.98
N ILE A 11 -19.73 28.97 10.64
CA ILE A 11 -18.57 28.84 11.55
C ILE A 11 -17.35 28.20 10.86
N LEU A 12 -17.47 27.68 9.63
CA LEU A 12 -16.37 26.99 8.94
C LEU A 12 -15.50 27.89 8.03
N CYS A 13 -15.75 29.21 8.00
CA CYS A 13 -15.05 30.13 7.07
C CYS A 13 -13.99 31.03 7.70
N LEU A 14 -13.62 30.86 8.99
CA LEU A 14 -12.71 31.83 9.65
C LEU A 14 -11.50 31.22 10.34
N SER A 15 -10.78 30.30 9.71
CA SER A 15 -9.43 29.92 10.19
C SER A 15 -8.52 29.41 9.08
N PHE A 16 -8.37 30.19 8.00
CA PHE A 16 -7.23 30.04 7.12
C PHE A 16 -6.22 31.13 7.44
N SER A 17 -5.54 30.99 8.60
CA SER A 17 -4.38 31.80 8.94
C SER A 17 -3.21 31.38 8.05
N GLN A 18 -2.70 32.34 7.32
CA GLN A 18 -1.57 32.26 6.40
C GLN A 18 -0.32 31.74 7.11
N LEU A 19 0.16 30.56 6.71
CA LEU A 19 1.52 30.14 7.05
C LEU A 19 2.47 30.68 5.98
N PRO A 20 3.59 31.32 6.37
CA PRO A 20 4.57 31.80 5.39
C PRO A 20 5.28 30.59 4.76
N VAL A 21 5.15 30.45 3.45
CA VAL A 21 5.92 29.51 2.63
C VAL A 21 7.36 30.02 2.59
N SER A 22 8.22 29.46 3.41
CA SER A 22 9.67 29.61 3.28
C SER A 22 10.14 28.86 2.03
N ALA A 23 10.42 29.62 0.99
CA ALA A 23 11.06 29.11 -0.22
C ALA A 23 12.49 28.64 0.11
N GLN A 24 12.67 27.35 0.36
CA GLN A 24 13.98 26.75 0.43
C GLN A 24 14.59 26.72 -0.97
N LYS A 25 15.65 27.51 -1.17
CA LYS A 25 16.50 27.47 -2.36
C LYS A 25 17.10 26.06 -2.49
N PHE A 26 16.64 25.34 -3.49
CA PHE A 26 17.26 24.08 -3.90
C PHE A 26 18.64 24.40 -4.49
N HIS A 27 19.70 24.12 -3.71
CA HIS A 27 21.06 24.15 -4.22
C HIS A 27 21.21 22.96 -5.17
N SER A 28 21.35 23.27 -6.45
CA SER A 28 21.79 22.31 -7.47
C SER A 28 23.17 21.80 -7.10
N ARG A 29 23.25 20.59 -6.57
CA ARG A 29 24.51 19.88 -6.33
C ARG A 29 25.04 19.37 -7.67
N ASP A 30 26.20 19.92 -8.00
CA ASP A 30 27.08 19.57 -9.11
C ASP A 30 27.27 18.04 -9.23
N ASN A 31 27.07 17.54 -10.43
CA ASN A 31 26.94 16.15 -10.81
C ASN A 31 28.34 15.56 -11.15
N ARG A 32 29.25 15.53 -10.18
CA ARG A 32 30.60 14.93 -10.35
C ARG A 32 30.83 13.85 -9.29
N ASP A 33 30.23 12.69 -9.45
CA ASP A 33 30.76 11.39 -9.02
C ASP A 33 29.73 10.29 -9.35
N ARG A 34 29.57 10.01 -10.63
CA ARG A 34 28.91 8.78 -11.06
C ARG A 34 29.89 7.63 -10.81
N ARG A 35 29.99 7.15 -9.57
CA ARG A 35 30.51 5.80 -9.33
C ARG A 35 29.56 4.82 -10.00
N PRO A 36 30.07 3.86 -10.77
CA PRO A 36 29.20 2.85 -11.34
C PRO A 36 28.46 2.15 -10.19
N PHE A 37 27.14 2.22 -10.21
CA PHE A 37 26.32 1.42 -9.32
C PHE A 37 26.65 -0.04 -9.61
N HIS A 38 27.50 -0.65 -8.77
CA HIS A 38 27.57 -2.10 -8.73
C HIS A 38 26.17 -2.58 -8.38
N HIS A 39 25.50 -3.16 -9.36
CA HIS A 39 24.35 -4.01 -9.15
C HIS A 39 24.84 -5.21 -8.32
N ASN A 40 24.96 -5.02 -7.01
CA ASN A 40 24.98 -6.14 -6.11
C ASN A 40 23.68 -6.90 -6.41
N LYS A 41 23.83 -8.14 -6.86
CA LYS A 41 22.76 -9.14 -6.89
C LYS A 41 22.36 -9.43 -5.43
N HIS A 42 21.76 -8.44 -4.76
CA HIS A 42 21.02 -8.71 -3.56
C HIS A 42 19.91 -9.66 -3.97
N SER A 43 19.85 -10.79 -3.32
CA SER A 43 18.79 -11.77 -3.47
C SER A 43 17.46 -11.05 -3.31
N SER A 44 16.97 -10.47 -4.40
CA SER A 44 15.62 -9.93 -4.43
C SER A 44 14.75 -11.13 -4.16
N PHE A 45 14.17 -11.16 -2.98
CA PHE A 45 13.15 -12.12 -2.59
C PHE A 45 12.20 -12.24 -3.77
N SER A 46 12.22 -13.38 -4.45
CA SER A 46 11.46 -13.51 -5.68
C SER A 46 9.97 -13.44 -5.34
N GLN A 47 9.17 -12.88 -6.23
CA GLN A 47 7.71 -12.82 -6.04
C GLN A 47 7.12 -14.21 -5.80
N GLU A 48 7.69 -15.23 -6.42
CA GLU A 48 7.29 -16.62 -6.25
C GLU A 48 7.65 -17.16 -4.87
N GLU A 49 8.80 -16.78 -4.34
CA GLU A 49 9.22 -17.19 -3.00
C GLU A 49 8.36 -16.53 -1.92
N PHE A 50 8.05 -15.24 -2.09
CA PHE A 50 7.09 -14.55 -1.23
C PHE A 50 5.72 -15.24 -1.22
N LYS A 51 5.22 -15.63 -2.38
CA LYS A 51 3.96 -16.33 -2.52
C LYS A 51 3.99 -17.68 -1.80
N LYS A 52 5.02 -18.51 -2.03
CA LYS A 52 5.19 -19.80 -1.34
C LYS A 52 5.26 -19.66 0.17
N GLN A 53 5.99 -18.68 0.68
CA GLN A 53 6.08 -18.44 2.12
C GLN A 53 4.75 -18.00 2.72
N LYS A 54 3.99 -17.15 2.01
CA LYS A 54 2.65 -16.72 2.43
C LYS A 54 1.67 -17.89 2.48
N GLU A 55 1.69 -18.73 1.47
CA GLU A 55 0.89 -19.95 1.40
C GLU A 55 1.22 -20.91 2.58
N ALA A 56 2.51 -21.19 2.79
CA ALA A 56 2.96 -22.02 3.90
C ALA A 56 2.57 -21.42 5.26
N TYR A 57 2.62 -20.10 5.40
CA TYR A 57 2.20 -19.42 6.62
C TYR A 57 0.70 -19.61 6.88
N PHE A 58 -0.14 -19.45 5.87
CA PHE A 58 -1.60 -19.63 6.02
C PHE A 58 -1.98 -21.05 6.42
N VAL A 59 -1.44 -22.05 5.71
CA VAL A 59 -1.70 -23.46 6.03
C VAL A 59 -1.31 -23.80 7.48
N ARG A 60 -0.21 -23.23 7.99
CA ARG A 60 0.25 -23.46 9.36
C ARG A 60 -0.59 -22.71 10.41
N THR A 61 -1.06 -21.50 10.07
CA THR A 61 -1.69 -20.58 11.06
C THR A 61 -3.19 -20.79 11.16
N ILE A 62 -3.84 -21.26 10.09
CA ILE A 62 -5.28 -21.42 10.00
C ILE A 62 -5.59 -22.92 9.91
N PRO A 63 -6.51 -23.48 10.73
CA PRO A 63 -6.88 -24.89 10.67
C PRO A 63 -7.76 -25.16 9.44
N LEU A 64 -7.15 -25.14 8.25
CA LEU A 64 -7.80 -25.44 6.98
C LEU A 64 -7.69 -26.93 6.64
N SER A 65 -8.73 -27.51 6.05
CA SER A 65 -8.60 -28.78 5.34
C SER A 65 -7.77 -28.59 4.04
N SER A 66 -7.27 -29.67 3.47
CA SER A 66 -6.51 -29.59 2.21
C SER A 66 -7.33 -28.95 1.08
N GLU A 67 -8.62 -29.29 0.99
CA GLU A 67 -9.54 -28.73 -0.01
C GLU A 67 -9.84 -27.25 0.23
N GLU A 68 -10.12 -26.87 1.49
CA GLU A 68 -10.28 -25.47 1.87
C GLU A 68 -9.05 -24.66 1.52
N ALA A 69 -7.84 -25.18 1.85
CA ALA A 69 -6.57 -24.48 1.60
C ALA A 69 -6.37 -24.19 0.10
N GLN A 70 -6.56 -25.19 -0.77
CA GLN A 70 -6.42 -25.01 -2.21
C GLN A 70 -7.37 -23.94 -2.75
N THR A 71 -8.64 -24.02 -2.37
CA THR A 71 -9.68 -23.07 -2.82
C THR A 71 -9.39 -21.64 -2.33
N VAL A 72 -9.03 -21.50 -1.04
CA VAL A 72 -8.71 -20.22 -0.40
C VAL A 72 -7.49 -19.57 -1.05
N LEU A 73 -6.43 -20.33 -1.30
CA LEU A 73 -5.21 -19.83 -1.94
C LEU A 73 -5.49 -19.37 -3.37
N ALA A 74 -6.32 -20.10 -4.12
CA ALA A 74 -6.75 -19.69 -5.47
C ALA A 74 -7.53 -18.36 -5.41
N TYR A 75 -8.47 -18.21 -4.47
CA TYR A 75 -9.23 -16.96 -4.32
C TYR A 75 -8.35 -15.78 -3.91
N ILE A 76 -7.41 -15.97 -2.98
CA ILE A 76 -6.44 -14.93 -2.59
C ILE A 76 -5.63 -14.50 -3.82
N HIS A 77 -5.12 -15.44 -4.58
CA HIS A 77 -4.33 -15.13 -5.77
C HIS A 77 -5.14 -14.32 -6.81
N GLN A 78 -6.37 -14.73 -7.10
CA GLN A 78 -7.25 -14.03 -8.03
C GLN A 78 -7.57 -12.62 -7.55
N LEU A 79 -7.95 -12.45 -6.26
CA LEU A 79 -8.24 -11.16 -5.66
C LEU A 79 -7.03 -10.22 -5.73
N LYS A 80 -5.86 -10.68 -5.26
CA LYS A 80 -4.64 -9.88 -5.25
C LYS A 80 -4.17 -9.52 -6.67
N THR A 81 -4.37 -10.40 -7.66
CA THR A 81 -4.07 -10.09 -9.06
C THR A 81 -4.97 -9.00 -9.60
N ALA A 82 -6.29 -9.07 -9.34
CA ALA A 82 -7.24 -8.06 -9.77
C ALA A 82 -6.97 -6.69 -9.10
N GLN A 83 -6.71 -6.68 -7.78
CA GLN A 83 -6.34 -5.47 -7.04
C GLN A 83 -5.05 -4.86 -7.58
N ARG A 84 -4.00 -5.65 -7.82
CA ARG A 84 -2.72 -5.18 -8.39
C ARG A 84 -2.91 -4.51 -9.75
N ASN A 85 -3.79 -5.03 -10.59
CA ASN A 85 -4.10 -4.42 -11.88
C ASN A 85 -4.73 -3.03 -11.72
N ASN A 86 -5.66 -2.87 -10.77
CA ASN A 86 -6.26 -1.57 -10.46
C ASN A 86 -5.23 -0.61 -9.85
N ASP A 87 -4.37 -1.08 -8.95
CA ASP A 87 -3.31 -0.28 -8.33
C ASP A 87 -2.28 0.19 -9.36
N MET A 88 -1.95 -0.64 -10.35
CA MET A 88 -1.13 -0.22 -11.49
C MET A 88 -1.77 0.92 -12.28
N LYS A 89 -3.08 0.83 -12.56
CA LYS A 89 -3.82 1.91 -13.24
C LYS A 89 -3.81 3.19 -12.41
N ILE A 90 -4.05 3.09 -11.09
CA ILE A 90 -3.98 4.23 -10.17
C ILE A 90 -2.59 4.87 -10.19
N ARG A 91 -1.53 4.06 -10.16
CA ARG A 91 -0.14 4.56 -10.24
C ARG A 91 0.11 5.30 -11.56
N ASN A 92 -0.32 4.73 -12.68
CA ASN A 92 -0.16 5.36 -13.98
C ASN A 92 -0.93 6.69 -14.07
N LEU A 93 -2.15 6.76 -13.53
CA LEU A 93 -2.93 7.99 -13.44
C LEU A 93 -2.22 9.05 -12.60
N ARG A 94 -1.64 8.68 -11.45
CA ARG A 94 -0.85 9.61 -10.63
C ARG A 94 0.38 10.11 -11.36
N ASN A 95 1.08 9.24 -12.07
CA ASN A 95 2.29 9.58 -12.82
C ASN A 95 2.01 10.41 -14.08
N SER A 96 0.77 10.44 -14.57
CA SER A 96 0.39 11.29 -15.73
C SER A 96 0.23 12.77 -15.38
N ILE A 97 0.22 13.12 -14.09
CA ILE A 97 0.08 14.49 -13.61
C ILE A 97 1.45 15.12 -13.40
N ASN A 98 1.60 16.35 -13.88
CA ASN A 98 2.81 17.17 -13.71
C ASN A 98 2.43 18.63 -13.38
N ALA A 99 3.42 19.49 -13.17
CA ALA A 99 3.21 20.89 -12.77
C ALA A 99 2.41 21.73 -13.79
N HIS A 100 2.33 21.29 -15.06
CA HIS A 100 1.59 21.98 -16.13
C HIS A 100 0.20 21.39 -16.37
N THR A 101 -0.20 20.38 -15.62
CA THR A 101 -1.52 19.75 -15.77
C THR A 101 -2.61 20.69 -15.27
N SER A 102 -3.62 20.95 -16.12
CA SER A 102 -4.72 21.84 -15.75
C SER A 102 -5.56 21.29 -14.59
N SER A 103 -6.15 22.18 -13.78
CA SER A 103 -7.05 21.80 -12.67
C SER A 103 -8.20 20.92 -13.14
N LYS A 104 -8.75 21.15 -14.33
CA LYS A 104 -9.81 20.33 -14.92
C LYS A 104 -9.33 18.91 -15.16
N GLN A 105 -8.14 18.74 -15.69
CA GLN A 105 -7.55 17.42 -15.93
C GLN A 105 -7.24 16.69 -14.59
N CYS A 106 -6.74 17.41 -13.59
CA CYS A 106 -6.52 16.86 -12.25
C CYS A 106 -7.83 16.33 -11.64
N LEU A 107 -8.95 17.03 -11.77
CA LEU A 107 -10.24 16.56 -11.28
C LEU A 107 -10.73 15.28 -11.98
N ILE A 108 -10.49 15.18 -13.31
CA ILE A 108 -10.80 13.96 -14.07
C ILE A 108 -9.99 12.78 -13.52
N VAL A 109 -8.69 12.95 -13.35
CA VAL A 109 -7.81 11.91 -12.82
C VAL A 109 -8.20 11.51 -11.40
N LEU A 110 -8.52 12.47 -10.53
CA LEU A 110 -8.99 12.17 -9.18
C LEU A 110 -10.27 11.32 -9.17
N ARG A 111 -11.21 11.61 -10.09
CA ARG A 111 -12.42 10.81 -10.26
C ARG A 111 -12.10 9.37 -10.69
N GLN A 112 -11.25 9.21 -11.70
CA GLN A 112 -10.82 7.89 -12.18
C GLN A 112 -10.11 7.07 -11.09
N ILE A 113 -9.25 7.71 -10.29
CA ILE A 113 -8.60 7.04 -9.15
C ILE A 113 -9.64 6.56 -8.15
N ARG A 114 -10.64 7.38 -7.82
CA ARG A 114 -11.71 7.01 -6.90
C ARG A 114 -12.57 5.85 -7.41
N GLU A 115 -12.87 5.84 -8.70
CA GLU A 115 -13.61 4.72 -9.32
C GLU A 115 -12.83 3.41 -9.20
N LEU A 116 -11.51 3.43 -9.41
CA LEU A 116 -10.66 2.25 -9.23
C LEU A 116 -10.56 1.80 -7.76
N GLN A 117 -10.57 2.74 -6.81
CA GLN A 117 -10.62 2.43 -5.38
C GLN A 117 -11.95 1.76 -4.99
N TYR A 118 -13.08 2.26 -5.51
CA TYR A 118 -14.38 1.60 -5.33
C TYR A 118 -14.43 0.21 -5.98
N ALA A 119 -13.80 0.04 -7.15
CA ALA A 119 -13.70 -1.27 -7.79
C ALA A 119 -12.91 -2.26 -6.90
N ASN A 120 -11.83 -1.83 -6.24
CA ASN A 120 -11.10 -2.66 -5.29
C ASN A 120 -11.97 -3.05 -4.08
N LEU A 121 -12.71 -2.12 -3.50
CA LEU A 121 -13.63 -2.40 -2.39
C LEU A 121 -14.72 -3.40 -2.79
N LYS A 122 -15.24 -3.26 -4.01
CA LYS A 122 -16.23 -4.21 -4.56
C LYS A 122 -15.61 -5.61 -4.72
N LEU A 123 -14.39 -5.71 -5.25
CA LEU A 123 -13.66 -6.97 -5.34
C LEU A 123 -13.52 -7.64 -3.97
N GLU A 124 -13.10 -6.91 -2.94
CA GLU A 124 -13.00 -7.42 -1.58
C GLU A 124 -14.33 -7.97 -1.08
N THR A 125 -15.42 -7.22 -1.26
CA THR A 125 -16.76 -7.64 -0.87
C THR A 125 -17.22 -8.90 -1.61
N ASP A 126 -16.97 -8.99 -2.92
CA ASP A 126 -17.36 -10.14 -3.73
C ASP A 126 -16.54 -11.39 -3.37
N TYR A 127 -15.24 -11.23 -3.11
CA TYR A 127 -14.40 -12.34 -2.64
C TYR A 127 -14.72 -12.74 -1.20
N GLN A 128 -15.08 -11.82 -0.32
CA GLN A 128 -15.59 -12.15 1.02
C GLN A 128 -16.76 -13.13 0.94
N LYS A 129 -17.73 -12.87 0.05
CA LYS A 129 -18.85 -13.79 -0.15
C LYS A 129 -18.41 -15.17 -0.65
N LYS A 130 -17.37 -15.24 -1.50
CA LYS A 130 -16.78 -16.51 -1.97
C LYS A 130 -16.09 -17.26 -0.83
N PHE A 131 -15.27 -16.55 -0.03
CA PHE A 131 -14.62 -17.13 1.15
C PHE A 131 -15.62 -17.70 2.15
N LEU A 132 -16.71 -16.99 2.43
CA LEU A 132 -17.74 -17.42 3.37
C LEU A 132 -18.59 -18.60 2.87
N LYS A 133 -18.49 -18.99 1.60
CA LYS A 133 -19.07 -20.23 1.08
C LYS A 133 -18.20 -21.47 1.37
N VAL A 134 -16.90 -21.25 1.59
CA VAL A 134 -15.90 -22.32 1.81
C VAL A 134 -15.47 -22.37 3.27
N LEU A 135 -15.36 -21.21 3.91
CA LEU A 135 -14.87 -21.04 5.27
C LEU A 135 -16.01 -20.66 6.22
N SER A 136 -15.94 -21.14 7.46
CA SER A 136 -16.75 -20.56 8.52
C SER A 136 -16.31 -19.08 8.77
N PRO A 137 -17.21 -18.23 9.31
CA PRO A 137 -16.85 -16.85 9.65
C PRO A 137 -15.61 -16.73 10.54
N TYR A 138 -15.43 -17.66 11.48
CA TYR A 138 -14.26 -17.72 12.34
C TYR A 138 -12.96 -17.95 11.54
N LYS A 139 -12.94 -18.96 10.64
CA LYS A 139 -11.78 -19.23 9.79
C LYS A 139 -11.47 -18.06 8.87
N TYR A 140 -12.49 -17.38 8.35
CA TYR A 140 -12.31 -16.19 7.51
C TYR A 140 -11.67 -15.03 8.29
N LEU A 141 -12.11 -14.75 9.51
CA LEU A 141 -11.47 -13.75 10.38
C LEU A 141 -10.02 -14.12 10.70
N ARG A 142 -9.73 -15.39 10.94
CA ARG A 142 -8.36 -15.88 11.12
C ARG A 142 -7.52 -15.66 9.86
N LEU A 143 -8.10 -15.84 8.67
CA LEU A 143 -7.42 -15.58 7.40
C LEU A 143 -7.05 -14.11 7.24
N LEU A 144 -7.94 -13.18 7.55
CA LEU A 144 -7.68 -11.75 7.49
C LEU A 144 -6.56 -11.32 8.46
N ASN A 145 -6.58 -11.87 9.68
CA ASN A 145 -5.53 -11.60 10.66
C ASN A 145 -4.18 -12.17 10.20
N ALA A 146 -4.16 -13.39 9.69
CA ALA A 146 -2.94 -14.03 9.19
C ALA A 146 -2.34 -13.28 7.98
N ASP A 147 -3.17 -12.71 7.09
CA ASP A 147 -2.72 -11.86 5.97
C ASP A 147 -1.96 -10.62 6.48
N ASN A 148 -2.57 -9.92 7.44
CA ASN A 148 -1.97 -8.72 8.05
C ASN A 148 -0.71 -9.03 8.86
N GLU A 149 -0.70 -10.13 9.61
CA GLU A 149 0.46 -10.55 10.40
C GLU A 149 1.63 -10.95 9.51
N PHE A 150 1.38 -11.69 8.43
CA PHE A 150 2.40 -12.06 7.48
C PHE A 150 3.04 -10.84 6.81
N ASP A 151 2.22 -9.91 6.30
CA ASP A 151 2.71 -8.71 5.64
C ASP A 151 3.56 -7.85 6.60
N ARG A 152 3.14 -7.71 7.88
CA ARG A 152 3.91 -7.01 8.91
C ARG A 152 5.23 -7.71 9.24
N LYS A 153 5.23 -9.05 9.33
CA LYS A 153 6.43 -9.86 9.59
C LYS A 153 7.45 -9.67 8.46
N MET A 154 7.01 -9.79 7.22
CA MET A 154 7.87 -9.62 6.05
C MET A 154 8.46 -8.21 5.97
N LEU A 155 7.67 -7.18 6.28
CA LEU A 155 8.15 -5.81 6.32
C LEU A 155 9.26 -5.62 7.37
N ASN A 156 9.07 -6.18 8.56
CA ASN A 156 10.05 -6.14 9.64
C ASN A 156 11.36 -6.87 9.27
N GLU A 157 11.27 -8.02 8.62
CA GLU A 157 12.43 -8.75 8.12
C GLU A 157 13.21 -7.95 7.08
N MET A 158 12.51 -7.31 6.12
CA MET A 158 13.13 -6.44 5.12
C MET A 158 13.86 -5.24 5.76
N VAL A 159 13.25 -4.60 6.77
CA VAL A 159 13.84 -3.47 7.49
C VAL A 159 15.08 -3.91 8.28
N ASN A 160 15.01 -5.06 8.95
CA ASN A 160 16.13 -5.58 9.76
C ASN A 160 17.29 -6.03 8.88
N ASN A 161 17.04 -6.62 7.72
CA ASN A 161 18.08 -6.98 6.77
C ASN A 161 18.80 -5.73 6.25
N LYS A 162 18.06 -4.65 5.90
CA LYS A 162 18.68 -3.37 5.53
C LYS A 162 19.56 -2.77 6.64
N LYS A 163 19.13 -2.86 7.91
CA LYS A 163 19.95 -2.38 9.04
C LYS A 163 21.25 -3.18 9.23
N ARG A 164 21.22 -4.48 8.96
CA ARG A 164 22.42 -5.34 9.00
C ARG A 164 23.40 -5.01 7.87
N GLU A 165 22.88 -4.69 6.69
CA GLU A 165 23.69 -4.34 5.52
C GLU A 165 24.31 -2.93 5.63
N PHE A 166 23.65 -2.01 6.30
CA PHE A 166 24.09 -0.64 6.53
C PHE A 166 24.14 -0.33 8.04
N PRO A 167 25.12 -0.88 8.80
CA PRO A 167 25.28 -0.48 10.18
C PRO A 167 25.54 1.02 10.22
N GLN A 168 24.67 1.77 10.88
CA GLN A 168 24.87 3.20 11.10
C GLN A 168 26.21 3.37 11.82
N LYS A 169 27.19 3.99 11.15
CA LYS A 169 28.39 4.47 11.81
C LYS A 169 27.93 5.39 12.95
N SER A 170 28.05 4.91 14.18
CA SER A 170 27.91 5.74 15.35
C SER A 170 28.85 6.92 15.17
N ARG A 171 28.31 8.13 15.03
CA ARG A 171 29.11 9.35 15.18
C ARG A 171 29.66 9.31 16.61
N SER A 172 30.89 8.88 16.76
CA SER A 172 31.65 9.15 17.96
C SER A 172 31.78 10.68 18.03
N ASN A 173 31.00 11.29 18.90
CA ASN A 173 31.30 12.62 19.39
C ASN A 173 32.62 12.50 20.11
N THR A 174 33.68 12.94 19.46
CA THR A 174 34.94 13.31 20.14
C THR A 174 34.75 14.74 20.58
N ASP A 175 34.69 14.90 21.90
CA ASP A 175 34.85 16.17 22.62
C ASP A 175 36.17 16.85 22.25
#